data_a3044f423be419622e253ec313439c18
#
_entry.id   a3044f423be419622e253ec313439c18
#
_cell.length_a   1.000
_cell.length_b   1.000
_cell.length_c   1.000
_cell.angle_alpha   90.00
_cell.angle_beta   90.00
_cell.angle_gamma   90.00
#
_symmetry.space_group_name_H-M   'P 1'
#
loop_
_entity.id
_entity.type
_entity.pdbx_description
1 polymer ?
#
loop_
_entity_poly.entity_id
_entity_poly.type
_entity_poly.pdbx_seq_one_letter_code
_entity_poly.pdbx_strand_id
1 'polypeptide(L)'
;DPDSGIEEQHVTITITAANKLYDGNPDEASISVSGNLSSTDMDNIVKNTTIVYANRKGTLTKAPSDASTDKNQYPRSDCGSYTATAKCTVSGYIITYRYENTNPGHTYDGSSPSGIGDTVKFDIYPRGLTIIGTGDKPYDRTSKATLENVHIASGGLIAKDENTVKLSTTTVTGNYTVDGKNVSDAGGPYVVIRTSELSLVGNSAGNYYIEKEDLSGSITPLDLYVHSIYLEDPTYPRNVKHYDGTTKATIKDILIDGVLEGDDVKIKEETLPGNYKTKDAGQKLNADGTVSSNWPYELDENPITADAHPTLTGKDAKNYRITKEKYSGAIARANLTAQVANWRGLYGDGVGEKPWHDKKAYGYGTAASAGCWLEIDGLVQGDTLTLDQSYKKSYFKTLV
;
A
#
# COMPACT_ATOMS: atom_id res chain seq x y z
N ASP A 1 -59.79 32.77 -73.23
CA ASP A 1 -59.73 33.38 -71.91
C ASP A 1 -58.39 33.12 -71.22
N PRO A 2 -57.71 34.12 -70.92
CA PRO A 2 -56.40 33.98 -70.37
C PRO A 2 -56.39 34.16 -68.91
N ASP A 3 -55.88 33.32 -68.24
CA ASP A 3 -55.39 33.34 -66.88
C ASP A 3 -55.82 32.11 -66.07
N SER A 4 -55.40 30.96 -66.57
CA SER A 4 -55.27 29.82 -65.64
C SER A 4 -53.95 30.05 -64.88
N GLY A 5 -54.01 30.96 -63.94
CA GLY A 5 -52.89 31.14 -63.01
C GLY A 5 -52.66 29.80 -62.31
N ILE A 6 -51.63 29.12 -62.65
CA ILE A 6 -51.13 28.04 -61.87
C ILE A 6 -50.64 28.69 -60.55
N GLU A 7 -51.48 28.61 -59.51
CA GLU A 7 -51.05 29.05 -58.16
C GLU A 7 -49.84 28.22 -57.77
N GLU A 8 -48.68 28.83 -57.64
CA GLU A 8 -47.48 28.17 -57.12
C GLU A 8 -47.81 27.72 -55.67
N GLN A 9 -47.66 26.44 -55.40
CA GLN A 9 -47.91 25.88 -54.10
C GLN A 9 -46.77 26.20 -53.14
N HIS A 10 -47.11 26.72 -51.95
CA HIS A 10 -46.16 27.03 -50.89
C HIS A 10 -45.83 25.74 -50.09
N VAL A 11 -44.55 25.47 -49.88
CA VAL A 11 -44.02 24.33 -49.19
C VAL A 11 -43.03 24.78 -48.11
N THR A 12 -43.15 24.25 -46.92
CA THR A 12 -42.16 24.46 -45.88
C THR A 12 -41.33 23.17 -45.69
N ILE A 13 -40.02 23.28 -45.86
CA ILE A 13 -39.09 22.24 -45.55
C ILE A 13 -38.45 22.54 -44.19
N THR A 14 -38.73 21.73 -43.20
CA THR A 14 -38.14 21.87 -41.84
C THR A 14 -36.95 20.94 -41.71
N ILE A 15 -35.80 21.49 -41.41
CA ILE A 15 -34.52 20.78 -41.10
C ILE A 15 -34.35 20.78 -39.62
N THR A 16 -34.31 19.61 -39.02
CA THR A 16 -34.19 19.42 -37.56
C THR A 16 -32.88 18.74 -37.23
N ALA A 17 -32.12 19.30 -36.32
CA ALA A 17 -30.94 18.67 -35.70
C ALA A 17 -30.99 18.80 -34.21
N ALA A 18 -30.14 18.08 -33.47
CA ALA A 18 -30.07 18.13 -32.02
C ALA A 18 -28.59 18.17 -31.54
N ASN A 19 -28.36 18.82 -30.40
CA ASN A 19 -27.08 18.69 -29.72
C ASN A 19 -26.97 17.29 -29.06
N LYS A 20 -25.80 16.70 -29.06
CA LYS A 20 -25.57 15.41 -28.40
C LYS A 20 -24.18 15.30 -27.77
N LEU A 21 -24.03 14.34 -26.90
CA LEU A 21 -22.72 13.88 -26.44
C LEU A 21 -22.08 12.98 -27.48
N TYR A 22 -20.75 13.04 -27.57
CA TYR A 22 -19.99 12.15 -28.42
C TYR A 22 -20.31 10.68 -28.13
N ASP A 23 -20.75 9.97 -29.15
CA ASP A 23 -21.12 8.56 -29.12
C ASP A 23 -20.45 7.75 -30.24
N GLY A 24 -19.59 8.43 -31.01
CA GLY A 24 -18.88 7.85 -32.15
C GLY A 24 -19.71 7.69 -33.42
N ASN A 25 -20.99 8.03 -33.39
CA ASN A 25 -21.86 7.97 -34.56
C ASN A 25 -22.02 9.36 -35.18
N PRO A 26 -22.20 9.44 -36.48
CA PRO A 26 -22.59 10.68 -37.11
C PRO A 26 -23.89 11.21 -36.50
N ASP A 27 -24.04 12.53 -36.50
CA ASP A 27 -25.30 13.19 -36.21
C ASP A 27 -25.95 13.60 -37.51
N GLU A 28 -27.19 13.20 -37.73
CA GLU A 28 -27.92 13.46 -38.96
C GLU A 28 -29.08 14.39 -38.70
N ALA A 29 -29.14 15.47 -39.44
CA ALA A 29 -30.33 16.30 -39.45
C ALA A 29 -31.44 15.58 -40.22
N SER A 30 -32.65 15.69 -39.71
CA SER A 30 -33.85 15.15 -40.37
C SER A 30 -34.55 16.23 -41.20
N ILE A 31 -35.32 15.77 -42.19
CA ILE A 31 -36.13 16.63 -43.05
C ILE A 31 -37.56 16.27 -42.88
N SER A 32 -38.42 17.27 -42.69
CA SER A 32 -39.87 17.12 -42.80
C SER A 32 -40.41 18.17 -43.77
N VAL A 33 -41.45 17.79 -44.48
CA VAL A 33 -42.13 18.66 -45.50
C VAL A 33 -43.56 18.89 -45.05
N SER A 34 -44.01 20.13 -45.13
CA SER A 34 -45.37 20.50 -44.83
C SER A 34 -45.89 21.49 -45.90
N GLY A 35 -47.16 21.37 -46.17
CA GLY A 35 -47.83 22.18 -47.20
C GLY A 35 -49.13 21.48 -47.64
N ASN A 36 -49.91 22.11 -48.50
CA ASN A 36 -51.13 21.52 -49.04
C ASN A 36 -50.80 20.64 -50.26
N LEU A 37 -50.09 19.52 -50.02
CA LEU A 37 -49.55 18.60 -51.02
C LEU A 37 -50.05 17.15 -50.79
N SER A 38 -50.02 16.37 -51.88
CA SER A 38 -50.16 14.93 -51.74
C SER A 38 -48.97 14.32 -51.03
N SER A 39 -49.16 13.15 -50.40
CA SER A 39 -48.06 12.41 -49.79
C SER A 39 -46.96 12.06 -50.78
N THR A 40 -47.34 11.78 -52.05
CA THR A 40 -46.39 11.48 -53.12
C THR A 40 -45.49 12.70 -53.45
N ASP A 41 -46.08 13.90 -53.48
CA ASP A 41 -45.31 15.13 -53.72
C ASP A 41 -44.38 15.46 -52.56
N MET A 42 -44.86 15.28 -51.32
CA MET A 42 -44.04 15.46 -50.14
C MET A 42 -42.82 14.49 -50.14
N ASP A 43 -43.05 13.21 -50.46
CA ASP A 43 -41.96 12.24 -50.58
C ASP A 43 -40.99 12.59 -51.71
N ASN A 44 -41.49 13.12 -52.84
CA ASN A 44 -40.63 13.57 -53.91
C ASN A 44 -39.74 14.79 -53.51
N ILE A 45 -40.32 15.71 -52.75
CA ILE A 45 -39.57 16.88 -52.22
C ILE A 45 -38.48 16.39 -51.23
N VAL A 46 -38.81 15.48 -50.32
CA VAL A 46 -37.83 14.90 -49.38
C VAL A 46 -36.69 14.22 -50.15
N LYS A 47 -37.01 13.35 -51.11
CA LYS A 47 -36.00 12.63 -51.92
C LYS A 47 -35.07 13.55 -52.72
N ASN A 48 -35.57 14.72 -53.13
CA ASN A 48 -34.81 15.70 -53.91
C ASN A 48 -34.26 16.86 -53.04
N THR A 49 -34.31 16.74 -51.73
CA THR A 49 -33.70 17.68 -50.81
C THR A 49 -32.40 17.09 -50.24
N THR A 50 -31.31 17.77 -50.48
CA THR A 50 -29.99 17.41 -49.98
C THR A 50 -29.65 18.25 -48.76
N ILE A 51 -29.07 17.63 -47.72
CA ILE A 51 -28.54 18.36 -46.59
C ILE A 51 -27.02 18.52 -46.78
N VAL A 52 -26.52 19.73 -46.69
CA VAL A 52 -25.13 20.07 -46.69
C VAL A 52 -24.69 20.45 -45.31
N TYR A 53 -23.68 19.78 -44.79
CA TYR A 53 -23.13 20.05 -43.46
C TYR A 53 -21.83 20.84 -43.55
N ALA A 54 -21.61 21.71 -42.58
CA ALA A 54 -20.38 22.46 -42.47
C ALA A 54 -19.99 22.59 -40.97
N ASN A 55 -18.71 22.80 -40.73
CA ASN A 55 -18.20 23.14 -39.40
C ASN A 55 -18.39 24.65 -39.16
N ARG A 56 -19.02 25.00 -38.08
CA ARG A 56 -19.36 26.39 -37.71
C ARG A 56 -18.13 27.28 -37.45
N LYS A 57 -17.03 26.68 -36.93
CA LYS A 57 -15.81 27.44 -36.54
C LYS A 57 -14.66 27.38 -37.54
N GLY A 58 -14.78 26.66 -38.61
CA GLY A 58 -13.75 26.57 -39.66
C GLY A 58 -12.42 25.98 -39.22
N THR A 59 -12.34 25.41 -38.01
CA THR A 59 -11.10 25.01 -37.32
C THR A 59 -10.99 23.53 -37.06
N LEU A 60 -11.69 22.65 -37.73
CA LEU A 60 -11.24 21.27 -37.79
C LEU A 60 -10.06 21.18 -38.73
N THR A 61 -8.85 21.42 -38.25
CA THR A 61 -7.58 21.36 -39.00
C THR A 61 -7.20 19.93 -39.42
N LYS A 62 -8.08 18.98 -39.23
CA LYS A 62 -7.92 17.62 -39.73
C LYS A 62 -9.19 17.24 -40.48
N ALA A 63 -9.08 17.17 -41.80
CA ALA A 63 -10.06 16.43 -42.57
C ALA A 63 -10.17 15.05 -41.96
N PRO A 64 -11.38 14.53 -41.67
CA PRO A 64 -11.54 13.15 -41.23
C PRO A 64 -10.84 12.26 -42.22
N SER A 65 -10.08 11.27 -41.75
CA SER A 65 -9.35 10.31 -42.60
C SER A 65 -10.24 9.48 -43.53
N ASP A 66 -11.56 9.58 -43.34
CA ASP A 66 -12.61 8.89 -44.12
C ASP A 66 -13.44 9.85 -44.95
N ALA A 67 -12.88 11.01 -45.33
CA ALA A 67 -13.56 11.87 -46.28
C ALA A 67 -13.80 11.09 -47.56
N SER A 68 -14.97 10.47 -47.69
CA SER A 68 -15.46 10.03 -48.97
C SER A 68 -15.45 11.22 -49.88
N THR A 69 -15.14 11.01 -51.16
CA THR A 69 -15.11 12.06 -52.19
C THR A 69 -16.47 12.72 -52.39
N ASP A 70 -17.50 12.24 -51.72
CA ASP A 70 -18.82 12.85 -51.68
C ASP A 70 -18.82 13.97 -50.62
N LYS A 71 -18.82 15.20 -51.10
CA LYS A 71 -18.86 16.42 -50.28
C LYS A 71 -20.09 16.50 -49.34
N ASN A 72 -21.05 15.63 -49.47
CA ASN A 72 -22.26 15.54 -48.65
C ASN A 72 -22.14 14.54 -47.48
N GLN A 73 -21.06 13.79 -47.41
CA GLN A 73 -20.81 12.83 -46.34
C GLN A 73 -19.58 13.22 -45.51
N TYR A 74 -19.67 14.33 -44.79
CA TYR A 74 -18.75 14.56 -43.69
C TYR A 74 -19.13 13.61 -42.54
N PRO A 75 -18.19 12.79 -42.02
CA PRO A 75 -18.42 12.08 -40.80
C PRO A 75 -18.48 13.09 -39.66
N ARG A 76 -19.65 13.52 -39.34
CA ARG A 76 -19.99 14.37 -38.19
C ARG A 76 -20.01 13.56 -36.90
N SER A 77 -18.99 12.76 -36.71
CA SER A 77 -18.88 11.89 -35.56
C SER A 77 -17.94 12.44 -34.48
N ASP A 78 -17.13 13.44 -34.80
CA ASP A 78 -16.21 14.08 -33.85
C ASP A 78 -16.85 15.27 -33.14
N CYS A 79 -16.32 15.60 -31.96
CA CYS A 79 -16.76 16.76 -31.20
C CYS A 79 -16.52 18.05 -31.97
N GLY A 80 -17.51 18.94 -31.93
CA GLY A 80 -17.43 20.21 -32.59
C GLY A 80 -18.78 20.89 -32.77
N SER A 81 -18.73 22.06 -33.39
CA SER A 81 -19.90 22.88 -33.72
C SER A 81 -20.21 22.76 -35.20
N TYR A 82 -21.41 22.38 -35.54
CA TYR A 82 -21.82 22.10 -36.93
C TYR A 82 -23.02 22.93 -37.36
N THR A 83 -23.18 23.02 -38.66
CA THR A 83 -24.38 23.56 -39.31
C THR A 83 -24.90 22.59 -40.36
N ALA A 84 -26.20 22.54 -40.52
CA ALA A 84 -26.83 21.83 -41.63
C ALA A 84 -27.72 22.79 -42.42
N THR A 85 -27.61 22.74 -43.73
CA THR A 85 -28.34 23.55 -44.69
C THR A 85 -29.01 22.64 -45.69
N ALA A 86 -30.27 22.86 -46.03
CA ALA A 86 -30.97 22.10 -47.05
C ALA A 86 -30.98 22.79 -48.37
N LYS A 87 -30.95 22.02 -49.45
CA LYS A 87 -31.14 22.47 -50.83
C LYS A 87 -32.09 21.51 -51.53
N CYS A 88 -33.29 21.99 -51.86
CA CYS A 88 -34.24 21.27 -52.70
C CYS A 88 -34.04 21.62 -54.16
N THR A 89 -34.17 20.62 -55.05
CA THR A 89 -34.00 20.79 -56.50
C THR A 89 -35.31 20.61 -57.26
N VAL A 90 -36.43 20.42 -56.56
CA VAL A 90 -37.72 20.31 -57.20
C VAL A 90 -38.20 21.66 -57.62
N SER A 91 -38.70 21.76 -58.86
CA SER A 91 -39.28 22.99 -59.43
C SER A 91 -40.82 23.00 -59.33
N GLY A 92 -41.44 24.17 -59.45
CA GLY A 92 -42.89 24.31 -59.42
C GLY A 92 -43.50 24.58 -58.04
N TYR A 93 -42.64 24.83 -57.03
CA TYR A 93 -43.05 25.13 -55.66
C TYR A 93 -42.32 26.38 -55.16
N ILE A 94 -42.96 27.15 -54.32
CA ILE A 94 -42.35 28.19 -53.49
C ILE A 94 -41.89 27.52 -52.20
N ILE A 95 -40.57 27.37 -52.02
CA ILE A 95 -39.96 26.63 -50.92
C ILE A 95 -39.52 27.62 -49.83
N THR A 96 -40.04 27.42 -48.63
CA THR A 96 -39.59 28.08 -47.40
C THR A 96 -38.81 27.08 -46.54
N TYR A 97 -37.60 27.44 -46.12
CA TYR A 97 -36.83 26.62 -45.21
C TYR A 97 -37.00 27.06 -43.77
N ARG A 98 -37.21 26.09 -42.88
CA ARG A 98 -37.22 26.29 -41.45
C ARG A 98 -36.18 25.41 -40.79
N TYR A 99 -35.43 25.96 -39.85
CA TYR A 99 -34.31 25.29 -39.20
C TYR A 99 -34.54 25.23 -37.68
N GLU A 100 -34.51 24.04 -37.09
CA GLU A 100 -34.85 23.81 -35.68
C GLU A 100 -33.77 22.95 -35.01
N ASN A 101 -33.24 23.40 -33.83
CA ASN A 101 -32.48 22.56 -32.94
C ASN A 101 -33.41 22.08 -31.82
N THR A 102 -33.66 20.77 -31.76
CA THR A 102 -34.59 20.15 -30.81
C THR A 102 -34.03 19.92 -29.43
N ASN A 103 -32.71 20.10 -29.22
CA ASN A 103 -32.07 20.00 -27.92
C ASN A 103 -31.10 21.18 -27.67
N PRO A 104 -31.68 22.42 -27.52
CA PRO A 104 -30.89 23.64 -27.36
C PRO A 104 -30.23 23.79 -25.97
N GLY A 105 -30.55 22.93 -25.02
CA GLY A 105 -30.24 23.09 -23.59
C GLY A 105 -28.76 22.99 -23.19
N HIS A 106 -27.88 22.62 -24.11
CA HIS A 106 -26.45 22.55 -23.87
C HIS A 106 -25.70 23.36 -24.92
N THR A 107 -25.54 24.65 -24.70
CA THR A 107 -24.68 25.50 -25.56
C THR A 107 -23.27 25.59 -25.00
N TYR A 108 -22.31 24.98 -25.66
CA TYR A 108 -20.88 25.07 -25.29
C TYR A 108 -20.29 26.46 -25.59
N ASP A 109 -20.88 27.22 -26.51
CA ASP A 109 -20.36 28.52 -26.95
C ASP A 109 -21.29 29.71 -26.64
N GLY A 110 -22.37 29.50 -25.90
CA GLY A 110 -23.30 30.57 -25.52
C GLY A 110 -24.16 31.09 -26.64
N SER A 111 -24.16 30.48 -27.83
CA SER A 111 -25.00 30.90 -28.93
C SER A 111 -26.40 30.27 -28.83
N SER A 112 -27.44 31.07 -28.95
CA SER A 112 -28.82 30.64 -28.93
C SER A 112 -29.18 29.83 -30.19
N PRO A 113 -29.75 28.62 -30.04
CA PRO A 113 -29.79 27.66 -31.16
C PRO A 113 -31.04 27.75 -32.03
N SER A 114 -31.98 28.60 -31.78
CA SER A 114 -33.20 28.67 -32.59
C SER A 114 -33.44 30.05 -33.14
N GLY A 115 -33.37 30.12 -34.45
CA GLY A 115 -33.75 31.32 -35.21
C GLY A 115 -34.14 30.94 -36.62
N ILE A 116 -35.05 31.69 -37.21
CA ILE A 116 -35.28 31.68 -38.65
C ILE A 116 -33.94 32.13 -39.27
N GLY A 117 -33.13 31.20 -39.73
CA GLY A 117 -31.84 31.44 -40.34
C GLY A 117 -31.63 30.48 -41.47
N ASP A 118 -30.54 30.68 -42.26
CA ASP A 118 -30.27 29.83 -43.41
C ASP A 118 -29.70 28.43 -43.04
N THR A 119 -29.53 28.13 -41.75
CA THR A 119 -28.91 26.88 -41.26
C THR A 119 -29.43 26.48 -39.88
N VAL A 120 -29.51 25.18 -39.60
CA VAL A 120 -29.59 24.68 -38.21
C VAL A 120 -28.20 24.53 -37.63
N LYS A 121 -28.01 24.99 -36.39
CA LYS A 121 -26.77 24.87 -35.62
C LYS A 121 -26.92 23.77 -34.57
N PHE A 122 -25.93 22.90 -34.44
CA PHE A 122 -25.90 21.87 -33.43
C PHE A 122 -24.46 21.55 -33.05
N ASP A 123 -24.29 20.98 -31.85
CA ASP A 123 -23.00 20.67 -31.26
C ASP A 123 -22.91 19.20 -30.87
N ILE A 124 -21.74 18.58 -31.10
CA ILE A 124 -21.34 17.30 -30.52
C ILE A 124 -20.36 17.62 -29.41
N TYR A 125 -20.76 17.36 -28.16
CA TYR A 125 -19.96 17.68 -26.97
C TYR A 125 -18.97 16.58 -26.66
N PRO A 126 -17.75 16.93 -26.16
CA PRO A 126 -16.80 15.93 -25.71
C PRO A 126 -17.32 15.17 -24.48
N ARG A 127 -16.89 13.93 -24.35
CA ARG A 127 -17.28 13.05 -23.28
C ARG A 127 -16.31 13.16 -22.11
N GLY A 128 -16.85 13.35 -20.88
CA GLY A 128 -16.06 13.39 -19.67
C GLY A 128 -15.54 12.00 -19.26
N LEU A 129 -14.28 11.92 -18.88
CA LEU A 129 -13.63 10.70 -18.40
C LEU A 129 -13.22 10.85 -16.95
N THR A 130 -13.40 9.77 -16.21
CA THR A 130 -12.85 9.62 -14.87
C THR A 130 -11.53 8.88 -14.96
N ILE A 131 -10.48 9.44 -14.35
CA ILE A 131 -9.18 8.80 -14.22
C ILE A 131 -9.08 8.23 -12.83
N ILE A 132 -8.64 6.98 -12.72
CA ILE A 132 -8.42 6.29 -11.46
C ILE A 132 -6.98 5.84 -11.33
N GLY A 133 -6.45 5.83 -10.10
CA GLY A 133 -5.10 5.38 -9.80
C GLY A 133 -4.87 5.30 -8.32
N THR A 134 -4.01 4.38 -7.90
CA THR A 134 -3.62 4.18 -6.52
C THR A 134 -2.11 4.22 -6.36
N GLY A 135 -1.64 4.75 -5.24
CA GLY A 135 -0.23 4.77 -4.91
C GLY A 135 -0.05 4.58 -3.41
N ASP A 136 0.35 3.38 -3.00
CA ASP A 136 0.67 3.07 -1.61
C ASP A 136 2.17 3.14 -1.39
N LYS A 137 2.60 3.57 -0.22
CA LYS A 137 4.01 3.59 0.15
C LYS A 137 4.21 3.32 1.63
N PRO A 138 5.39 2.82 2.04
CA PRO A 138 5.79 2.86 3.44
C PRO A 138 6.00 4.31 3.89
N TYR A 139 5.85 4.53 5.18
CA TYR A 139 6.14 5.82 5.81
C TYR A 139 7.58 6.28 5.55
N ASP A 140 7.74 7.51 5.07
CA ASP A 140 9.02 8.14 4.73
C ASP A 140 9.09 9.62 5.13
N ARG A 141 8.15 10.11 5.96
CA ARG A 141 8.02 11.49 6.42
C ARG A 141 7.64 12.49 5.33
N THR A 142 7.32 12.05 4.14
CA THR A 142 6.95 12.94 3.03
C THR A 142 5.50 12.73 2.60
N SER A 143 4.89 13.77 2.06
CA SER A 143 3.58 13.68 1.42
C SER A 143 3.66 13.28 -0.05
N LYS A 144 4.84 13.05 -0.60
CA LYS A 144 5.02 12.69 -2.01
C LYS A 144 4.38 11.34 -2.29
N ALA A 145 3.60 11.27 -3.36
CA ALA A 145 2.97 10.08 -3.87
C ALA A 145 3.46 9.78 -5.29
N THR A 146 3.65 8.52 -5.60
CA THR A 146 3.80 8.01 -6.96
C THR A 146 2.68 7.02 -7.18
N LEU A 147 1.83 7.31 -8.17
CA LEU A 147 0.74 6.43 -8.55
C LEU A 147 1.17 5.68 -9.80
N GLU A 148 1.09 4.38 -9.73
CA GLU A 148 1.31 3.48 -10.86
C GLU A 148 -0.03 2.92 -11.33
N ASN A 149 -0.08 2.42 -12.57
CA ASN A 149 -1.31 1.88 -13.16
C ASN A 149 -2.47 2.90 -13.22
N VAL A 150 -2.15 4.17 -13.43
CA VAL A 150 -3.17 5.19 -13.65
C VAL A 150 -3.85 4.92 -15.00
N HIS A 151 -5.16 4.88 -15.02
CA HIS A 151 -5.94 4.50 -16.19
C HIS A 151 -7.31 5.18 -16.25
N ILE A 152 -7.93 5.11 -17.40
CA ILE A 152 -9.31 5.59 -17.61
C ILE A 152 -10.27 4.57 -17.00
N ALA A 153 -11.23 5.06 -16.21
CA ALA A 153 -12.25 4.21 -15.61
C ALA A 153 -13.06 3.44 -16.66
N SER A 154 -13.37 2.19 -16.33
CA SER A 154 -14.14 1.32 -17.23
C SER A 154 -15.48 1.97 -17.64
N GLY A 155 -15.84 1.84 -18.92
CA GLY A 155 -17.07 2.39 -19.49
C GLY A 155 -17.01 3.91 -19.79
N GLY A 156 -15.87 4.57 -19.55
CA GLY A 156 -15.68 5.98 -19.91
C GLY A 156 -15.55 6.17 -21.43
N LEU A 157 -14.76 5.34 -22.07
CA LEU A 157 -14.59 5.35 -23.52
C LEU A 157 -15.74 4.63 -24.23
N ILE A 158 -16.06 5.04 -25.44
CA ILE A 158 -16.93 4.22 -26.32
C ILE A 158 -16.13 3.08 -26.93
N ALA A 159 -16.78 1.96 -27.23
CA ALA A 159 -16.11 0.70 -27.62
C ALA A 159 -15.09 0.84 -28.75
N LYS A 160 -15.38 1.67 -29.77
CA LYS A 160 -14.46 1.88 -30.90
C LYS A 160 -13.16 2.61 -30.53
N ASP A 161 -13.15 3.36 -29.42
CA ASP A 161 -12.03 4.20 -29.01
C ASP A 161 -11.19 3.59 -27.87
N GLU A 162 -11.63 2.47 -27.27
CA GLU A 162 -10.93 1.80 -26.15
C GLU A 162 -9.47 1.44 -26.46
N ASN A 163 -9.16 1.13 -27.73
CA ASN A 163 -7.81 0.78 -28.15
C ASN A 163 -7.00 1.98 -28.68
N THR A 164 -7.65 3.09 -28.97
CA THR A 164 -7.04 4.24 -29.65
C THR A 164 -6.84 5.44 -28.76
N VAL A 165 -7.69 5.63 -27.73
CA VAL A 165 -7.56 6.72 -26.75
C VAL A 165 -6.88 6.16 -25.50
N LYS A 166 -5.80 6.80 -25.09
CA LYS A 166 -4.98 6.41 -23.94
C LYS A 166 -4.56 7.63 -23.14
N LEU A 167 -4.09 7.40 -21.93
CA LEU A 167 -3.36 8.42 -21.18
C LEU A 167 -1.94 8.57 -21.75
N SER A 168 -1.39 9.76 -21.67
CA SER A 168 0.00 10.06 -22.07
C SER A 168 1.02 9.31 -21.21
N THR A 169 0.64 8.93 -19.99
CA THR A 169 1.42 8.10 -19.06
C THR A 169 0.51 7.31 -18.15
N THR A 170 0.98 6.18 -17.64
CA THR A 170 0.31 5.36 -16.63
C THR A 170 0.92 5.55 -15.23
N THR A 171 1.94 6.40 -15.12
CA THR A 171 2.57 6.75 -13.86
C THR A 171 2.53 8.26 -13.68
N VAL A 172 2.00 8.71 -12.55
CA VAL A 172 1.92 10.13 -12.20
C VAL A 172 2.45 10.39 -10.81
N THR A 173 2.98 11.57 -10.58
CA THR A 173 3.40 12.03 -9.26
C THR A 173 2.38 13.00 -8.68
N GLY A 174 2.29 13.03 -7.37
CA GLY A 174 1.38 13.90 -6.64
C GLY A 174 1.77 14.06 -5.19
N ASN A 175 0.85 14.59 -4.41
CA ASN A 175 0.98 14.71 -2.97
C ASN A 175 -0.30 14.21 -2.30
N TYR A 176 -0.15 13.44 -1.22
CA TYR A 176 -1.25 13.12 -0.33
C TYR A 176 -1.77 14.40 0.33
N THR A 177 -3.08 14.51 0.45
CA THR A 177 -3.72 15.66 1.09
C THR A 177 -3.66 15.53 2.61
N VAL A 178 -3.94 16.60 3.29
CA VAL A 178 -4.00 16.86 4.74
C VAL A 178 -3.40 15.74 5.63
N ASP A 179 -2.33 16.06 6.35
CA ASP A 179 -1.56 15.11 7.18
C ASP A 179 -0.96 13.90 6.42
N GLY A 180 -1.02 13.94 5.10
CA GLY A 180 -0.61 12.88 4.20
C GLY A 180 0.89 12.55 4.20
N LYS A 181 1.59 12.83 5.29
CA LYS A 181 2.96 12.36 5.56
C LYS A 181 3.01 11.29 6.65
N ASN A 182 1.90 11.02 7.34
CA ASN A 182 1.78 10.05 8.43
C ASN A 182 0.85 8.91 8.03
N VAL A 183 0.94 7.80 8.73
CA VAL A 183 -0.07 6.73 8.65
C VAL A 183 -1.41 7.29 9.12
N SER A 184 -2.47 7.03 8.36
CA SER A 184 -3.80 7.55 8.63
C SER A 184 -4.40 6.96 9.91
N ASP A 185 -4.82 7.80 10.83
CA ASP A 185 -5.53 7.37 12.05
C ASP A 185 -6.91 6.76 11.75
N ALA A 186 -7.52 7.17 10.62
CA ALA A 186 -8.81 6.66 10.18
C ALA A 186 -8.72 5.33 9.41
N GLY A 187 -7.49 4.85 9.11
CA GLY A 187 -7.26 3.59 8.38
C GLY A 187 -7.67 3.63 6.92
N GLY A 188 -8.05 4.80 6.37
CA GLY A 188 -8.46 4.96 4.99
C GLY A 188 -7.37 5.55 4.09
N PRO A 189 -7.52 5.43 2.77
CA PRO A 189 -6.60 6.04 1.83
C PRO A 189 -6.72 7.57 1.85
N TYR A 190 -5.60 8.23 1.61
CA TYR A 190 -5.56 9.67 1.33
C TYR A 190 -5.97 9.94 -0.11
N VAL A 191 -6.61 11.08 -0.35
CA VAL A 191 -6.74 11.64 -1.69
C VAL A 191 -5.36 12.15 -2.14
N VAL A 192 -5.01 11.91 -3.39
CA VAL A 192 -3.76 12.41 -3.99
C VAL A 192 -4.07 13.51 -4.98
N ILE A 193 -3.43 14.66 -4.80
CA ILE A 193 -3.46 15.75 -5.79
C ILE A 193 -2.25 15.59 -6.69
N ARG A 194 -2.51 15.35 -7.96
CA ARG A 194 -1.48 15.20 -9.00
C ARG A 194 -0.68 16.48 -9.20
N THR A 195 0.60 16.35 -9.41
CA THR A 195 1.53 17.45 -9.72
C THR A 195 2.21 17.31 -11.09
N SER A 196 2.23 16.09 -11.64
CA SER A 196 2.75 15.85 -13.00
C SER A 196 1.68 16.07 -14.06
N GLU A 197 2.10 16.38 -15.28
CA GLU A 197 1.20 16.51 -16.42
C GLU A 197 0.56 15.18 -16.79
N LEU A 198 -0.71 15.24 -17.20
CA LEU A 198 -1.47 14.10 -17.69
C LEU A 198 -2.43 14.57 -18.78
N SER A 199 -2.41 13.90 -19.91
CA SER A 199 -3.25 14.23 -21.04
C SER A 199 -3.78 12.98 -21.75
N LEU A 200 -4.80 13.16 -22.56
CA LEU A 200 -5.30 12.13 -23.45
C LEU A 200 -4.51 12.15 -24.75
N VAL A 201 -4.20 10.98 -25.28
CA VAL A 201 -3.49 10.80 -26.56
C VAL A 201 -4.23 9.80 -27.45
N GLY A 202 -4.08 9.95 -28.74
CA GLY A 202 -4.71 9.10 -29.76
C GLY A 202 -5.58 9.91 -30.72
N ASN A 203 -5.98 9.28 -31.82
CA ASN A 203 -6.68 9.99 -32.91
C ASN A 203 -8.03 10.59 -32.48
N SER A 204 -8.74 9.89 -31.61
CA SER A 204 -10.05 10.31 -31.09
C SER A 204 -9.95 11.05 -29.75
N ALA A 205 -8.74 11.35 -29.24
CA ALA A 205 -8.57 11.96 -27.92
C ALA A 205 -9.28 13.31 -27.77
N GLY A 206 -9.39 14.09 -28.88
CA GLY A 206 -10.11 15.36 -28.89
C GLY A 206 -11.63 15.28 -28.65
N ASN A 207 -12.19 14.05 -28.66
CA ASN A 207 -13.60 13.79 -28.37
C ASN A 207 -13.87 13.56 -26.89
N TYR A 208 -12.84 13.67 -26.06
CA TYR A 208 -12.89 13.45 -24.63
C TYR A 208 -12.17 14.54 -23.86
N TYR A 209 -12.50 14.66 -22.58
CA TYR A 209 -11.75 15.47 -21.61
C TYR A 209 -11.68 14.76 -20.27
N ILE A 210 -10.68 15.06 -19.49
CA ILE A 210 -10.58 14.56 -18.12
C ILE A 210 -11.52 15.40 -17.26
N GLU A 211 -12.60 14.78 -16.78
CA GLU A 211 -13.63 15.43 -15.97
C GLU A 211 -13.32 15.24 -14.48
N LYS A 212 -12.84 14.06 -14.10
CA LYS A 212 -12.61 13.70 -12.72
C LYS A 212 -11.35 12.88 -12.57
N GLU A 213 -10.63 13.11 -11.48
CA GLU A 213 -9.48 12.31 -11.07
C GLU A 213 -9.78 11.72 -9.69
N ASP A 214 -9.94 10.39 -9.61
CA ASP A 214 -10.08 9.62 -8.38
C ASP A 214 -8.74 8.95 -8.06
N LEU A 215 -7.80 9.77 -7.59
CA LEU A 215 -6.45 9.36 -7.25
C LEU A 215 -6.32 9.26 -5.73
N SER A 216 -5.86 8.11 -5.26
CA SER A 216 -5.75 7.84 -3.82
C SER A 216 -4.55 6.98 -3.51
N GLY A 217 -4.22 6.85 -2.22
CA GLY A 217 -3.19 5.93 -1.78
C GLY A 217 -3.03 5.94 -0.27
N SER A 218 -2.37 4.92 0.26
CA SER A 218 -2.18 4.71 1.69
C SER A 218 -0.72 4.85 2.06
N ILE A 219 -0.47 5.35 3.27
CA ILE A 219 0.84 5.29 3.90
C ILE A 219 0.82 4.16 4.90
N THR A 220 1.62 3.13 4.66
CA THR A 220 1.74 1.98 5.56
C THR A 220 2.83 2.21 6.60
N PRO A 221 2.69 1.66 7.82
CA PRO A 221 3.73 1.77 8.84
C PRO A 221 5.07 1.22 8.35
N LEU A 222 6.16 1.91 8.68
CA LEU A 222 7.51 1.45 8.40
C LEU A 222 7.89 0.32 9.36
N ASP A 223 8.50 -0.72 8.80
CA ASP A 223 8.89 -1.90 9.54
C ASP A 223 10.12 -1.65 10.41
N LEU A 224 10.03 -2.10 11.67
CA LEU A 224 11.11 -2.01 12.64
C LEU A 224 11.62 -3.40 13.03
N TYR A 225 12.90 -3.44 13.34
CA TYR A 225 13.55 -4.58 13.95
C TYR A 225 13.90 -4.28 15.40
N VAL A 226 13.42 -5.13 16.32
CA VAL A 226 13.71 -5.01 17.75
C VAL A 226 14.63 -6.16 18.16
N HIS A 227 15.66 -5.84 18.91
CA HIS A 227 16.61 -6.85 19.38
C HIS A 227 17.20 -6.46 20.73
N SER A 228 17.80 -7.44 21.41
CA SER A 228 18.64 -7.18 22.59
C SER A 228 20.11 -7.31 22.25
N ILE A 229 20.94 -6.51 22.93
CA ILE A 229 22.39 -6.63 22.83
C ILE A 229 22.83 -7.86 23.65
N TYR A 230 23.62 -8.73 23.03
CA TYR A 230 24.24 -9.86 23.73
C TYR A 230 25.74 -9.69 23.73
N LEU A 231 26.55 -9.07 23.42
CA LEU A 231 28.03 -9.00 23.43
C LEU A 231 28.60 -7.87 22.53
N GLU A 232 28.11 -6.64 22.69
CA GLU A 232 28.83 -5.51 22.07
C GLU A 232 29.94 -4.97 22.97
N ASP A 233 29.80 -5.13 24.31
CA ASP A 233 30.84 -4.76 25.27
C ASP A 233 31.32 -6.00 26.03
N PRO A 234 32.57 -6.38 25.81
CA PRO A 234 33.16 -7.52 26.47
C PRO A 234 33.25 -7.42 27.99
N THR A 235 33.20 -6.22 28.51
CA THR A 235 33.29 -6.00 29.97
C THR A 235 31.96 -6.22 30.72
N TYR A 236 30.83 -6.12 29.99
CA TYR A 236 29.49 -6.25 30.59
C TYR A 236 28.53 -7.01 29.66
N PRO A 237 28.58 -8.36 29.67
CA PRO A 237 27.64 -9.14 28.91
C PRO A 237 26.22 -8.87 29.41
N ARG A 238 25.37 -8.38 28.53
CA ARG A 238 23.97 -8.09 28.85
C ARG A 238 23.12 -9.34 28.68
N ASN A 239 22.01 -9.44 29.41
CA ASN A 239 21.13 -10.61 29.40
C ASN A 239 21.85 -11.93 29.78
N VAL A 240 22.70 -11.89 30.80
CA VAL A 240 23.32 -13.06 31.39
C VAL A 240 22.76 -13.31 32.77
N LYS A 241 22.43 -14.56 33.05
CA LYS A 241 22.09 -15.00 34.41
C LYS A 241 23.01 -16.15 34.85
N HIS A 242 23.13 -16.37 36.15
CA HIS A 242 23.70 -17.61 36.69
C HIS A 242 22.67 -18.72 36.62
N TYR A 243 23.15 -19.93 36.40
CA TYR A 243 22.32 -21.13 36.39
C TYR A 243 21.52 -21.27 37.71
N ASP A 244 20.21 -21.41 37.55
CA ASP A 244 19.24 -21.54 38.61
C ASP A 244 18.27 -22.71 38.38
N GLY A 245 18.58 -23.58 37.41
CA GLY A 245 17.74 -24.73 37.03
C GLY A 245 16.52 -24.37 36.17
N THR A 246 16.33 -23.11 35.85
CA THR A 246 15.15 -22.63 35.07
C THR A 246 15.56 -22.02 33.72
N THR A 247 14.58 -21.94 32.81
CA THR A 247 14.72 -21.20 31.53
C THR A 247 14.33 -19.73 31.64
N LYS A 248 13.82 -19.28 32.78
CA LYS A 248 13.32 -17.89 32.92
C LYS A 248 14.39 -16.86 32.58
N ALA A 249 14.02 -15.90 31.77
CA ALA A 249 14.86 -14.79 31.33
C ALA A 249 14.19 -13.45 31.65
N THR A 250 15.00 -12.43 31.86
CA THR A 250 14.60 -11.03 31.84
C THR A 250 15.41 -10.35 30.74
N ILE A 251 14.75 -9.99 29.64
CA ILE A 251 15.37 -9.30 28.52
C ILE A 251 15.54 -7.84 28.88
N LYS A 252 16.75 -7.33 28.80
CA LYS A 252 17.13 -5.94 29.09
C LYS A 252 17.80 -5.33 27.85
N ASP A 253 18.01 -4.03 27.90
CA ASP A 253 18.72 -3.28 26.85
C ASP A 253 18.15 -3.57 25.45
N ILE A 254 16.84 -3.36 25.36
CA ILE A 254 16.08 -3.58 24.14
C ILE A 254 16.36 -2.42 23.17
N LEU A 255 16.87 -2.74 22.00
CA LEU A 255 17.19 -1.80 20.93
C LEU A 255 16.17 -1.89 19.81
N ILE A 256 16.09 -0.80 19.06
CA ILE A 256 15.18 -0.64 17.94
C ILE A 256 15.95 -0.07 16.75
N ASP A 257 15.87 -0.78 15.62
CA ASP A 257 16.45 -0.37 14.35
C ASP A 257 15.36 -0.03 13.34
N GLY A 258 15.66 0.93 12.46
CA GLY A 258 14.76 1.34 11.37
C GLY A 258 13.97 2.61 11.66
N VAL A 259 14.15 3.25 12.81
CA VAL A 259 13.55 4.57 13.08
C VAL A 259 14.24 5.64 12.24
N LEU A 260 13.45 6.45 11.53
CA LEU A 260 13.99 7.54 10.73
C LEU A 260 14.51 8.68 11.62
N GLU A 261 15.62 9.29 11.20
CA GLU A 261 16.26 10.36 11.95
C GLU A 261 15.29 11.51 12.26
N GLY A 262 15.19 11.87 13.52
CA GLY A 262 14.35 12.97 14.01
C GLY A 262 12.92 12.57 14.39
N ASP A 263 12.53 11.29 14.26
CA ASP A 263 11.26 10.80 14.77
C ASP A 263 11.41 10.37 16.24
N ASP A 264 10.36 10.64 17.02
CA ASP A 264 10.27 10.23 18.43
C ASP A 264 9.53 8.90 18.53
N VAL A 265 10.31 7.82 18.53
CA VAL A 265 9.83 6.43 18.66
C VAL A 265 10.73 5.67 19.62
N LYS A 266 10.15 5.02 20.59
CA LYS A 266 10.86 4.26 21.64
C LYS A 266 10.11 2.98 21.96
N ILE A 267 10.80 2.00 22.53
CA ILE A 267 10.16 0.89 23.21
C ILE A 267 9.62 1.40 24.54
N LYS A 268 8.41 1.02 24.89
CA LYS A 268 7.75 1.42 26.12
C LYS A 268 8.30 0.65 27.33
N GLU A 269 8.58 -0.63 27.13
CA GLU A 269 9.04 -1.55 28.17
C GLU A 269 10.55 -1.43 28.37
N GLU A 270 11.00 -1.23 29.62
CA GLU A 270 12.43 -1.28 29.95
C GLU A 270 12.98 -2.70 29.95
N THR A 271 12.13 -3.67 30.27
CA THR A 271 12.47 -5.09 30.29
C THR A 271 11.28 -5.94 29.84
N LEU A 272 11.57 -7.11 29.24
CA LEU A 272 10.56 -8.09 28.89
C LEU A 272 10.83 -9.43 29.58
N PRO A 273 9.80 -10.09 30.09
CA PRO A 273 9.93 -11.48 30.53
C PRO A 273 10.09 -12.41 29.32
N GLY A 274 10.81 -13.50 29.50
CA GLY A 274 11.00 -14.49 28.45
C GLY A 274 11.62 -15.79 28.97
N ASN A 275 11.97 -16.65 28.03
CA ASN A 275 12.56 -17.94 28.33
C ASN A 275 13.76 -18.20 27.42
N TYR A 276 14.87 -18.60 28.00
CA TYR A 276 16.00 -19.16 27.27
C TYR A 276 15.60 -20.46 26.57
N LYS A 277 16.19 -20.71 25.43
CA LYS A 277 15.98 -21.97 24.68
C LYS A 277 16.35 -23.21 25.50
N THR A 278 17.43 -23.12 26.27
CA THR A 278 17.88 -24.18 27.18
C THR A 278 18.12 -23.60 28.56
N LYS A 279 17.97 -24.41 29.62
CA LYS A 279 18.29 -24.02 31.00
C LYS A 279 19.78 -24.19 31.34
N ASP A 280 20.54 -24.89 30.50
CA ASP A 280 21.90 -25.30 30.81
C ASP A 280 22.91 -24.16 30.62
N ALA A 281 23.93 -24.13 31.46
CA ALA A 281 24.99 -23.16 31.36
C ALA A 281 25.89 -23.44 30.13
N GLY A 282 26.07 -22.41 29.28
CA GLY A 282 26.87 -22.48 28.05
C GLY A 282 28.32 -22.03 28.22
N GLN A 283 28.81 -21.94 29.45
CA GLN A 283 30.19 -21.48 29.70
C GLN A 283 31.24 -22.53 29.30
N LYS A 284 32.14 -22.13 28.43
CA LYS A 284 33.24 -22.98 27.98
C LYS A 284 34.22 -23.34 29.12
N LEU A 285 34.75 -24.54 29.07
CA LEU A 285 35.81 -25.01 29.98
C LEU A 285 37.12 -25.07 29.23
N ASN A 286 38.23 -24.81 29.95
CA ASN A 286 39.58 -25.12 29.51
C ASN A 286 39.75 -26.64 29.37
N ALA A 287 40.84 -27.07 28.70
CA ALA A 287 41.13 -28.48 28.51
C ALA A 287 41.34 -29.27 29.80
N ASP A 288 41.67 -28.61 30.90
CA ASP A 288 41.80 -29.17 32.25
C ASP A 288 40.47 -29.19 33.04
N GLY A 289 39.35 -28.78 32.43
CA GLY A 289 38.04 -28.72 33.06
C GLY A 289 37.83 -27.49 33.95
N THR A 290 38.78 -26.58 34.01
CA THR A 290 38.58 -25.29 34.72
C THR A 290 37.77 -24.31 33.88
N VAL A 291 37.10 -23.40 34.54
CA VAL A 291 36.40 -22.32 33.88
C VAL A 291 37.43 -21.40 33.21
N SER A 292 37.21 -21.06 31.92
CA SER A 292 38.04 -20.12 31.23
C SER A 292 38.13 -18.79 31.97
N SER A 293 39.34 -18.24 32.09
CA SER A 293 39.57 -16.93 32.71
C SER A 293 39.14 -15.78 31.83
N ASN A 294 38.75 -16.03 30.59
CA ASN A 294 38.30 -15.02 29.63
C ASN A 294 36.78 -14.75 29.77
N TRP A 295 36.28 -14.77 30.97
CA TRP A 295 34.94 -14.30 31.30
C TRP A 295 34.77 -12.82 30.86
N PRO A 296 33.71 -12.45 30.16
CA PRO A 296 32.49 -13.17 29.79
C PRO A 296 32.49 -13.75 28.35
N TYR A 297 33.60 -13.69 27.62
CA TYR A 297 33.65 -14.00 26.18
C TYR A 297 33.39 -15.46 25.80
N GLU A 298 33.45 -16.35 26.76
CA GLU A 298 33.32 -17.78 26.49
C GLU A 298 31.96 -18.35 26.94
N LEU A 299 30.93 -17.51 26.87
CA LEU A 299 29.54 -17.96 27.01
C LEU A 299 28.96 -18.24 25.63
N ASP A 300 28.30 -19.38 25.48
CA ASP A 300 27.54 -19.67 24.29
C ASP A 300 26.24 -18.85 24.29
N GLU A 301 25.93 -18.24 23.15
CA GLU A 301 24.67 -17.52 22.95
C GLU A 301 23.49 -18.47 23.15
N ASN A 302 22.57 -18.10 23.99
CA ASN A 302 21.32 -18.83 24.23
C ASN A 302 20.16 -17.94 23.79
N PRO A 303 19.47 -18.30 22.70
CA PRO A 303 18.30 -17.53 22.24
C PRO A 303 17.23 -17.42 23.31
N ILE A 304 16.56 -16.26 23.35
CA ILE A 304 15.46 -16.00 24.27
C ILE A 304 14.19 -15.79 23.45
N THR A 305 13.12 -16.46 23.87
CA THR A 305 11.76 -16.17 23.40
C THR A 305 11.08 -15.27 24.43
N ALA A 306 10.65 -14.09 24.01
CA ALA A 306 9.89 -13.20 24.88
C ALA A 306 8.47 -13.73 25.12
N ASP A 307 7.97 -13.55 26.34
CA ASP A 307 6.59 -13.93 26.73
C ASP A 307 5.56 -12.88 26.28
N ALA A 308 6.01 -11.67 25.95
CA ALA A 308 5.19 -10.57 25.44
C ALA A 308 5.97 -9.78 24.38
N HIS A 309 5.26 -9.24 23.39
CA HIS A 309 5.85 -8.36 22.40
C HIS A 309 6.04 -6.95 22.97
N PRO A 310 7.14 -6.25 22.62
CA PRO A 310 7.34 -4.87 23.02
C PRO A 310 6.33 -3.95 22.32
N THR A 311 5.98 -2.85 22.96
CA THR A 311 5.09 -1.83 22.42
C THR A 311 5.84 -0.55 22.11
N LEU A 312 5.42 0.15 21.03
CA LEU A 312 6.00 1.42 20.66
C LEU A 312 5.35 2.58 21.41
N THR A 313 6.13 3.58 21.76
CA THR A 313 5.69 4.85 22.33
C THR A 313 6.44 6.02 21.69
N GLY A 314 5.89 7.22 21.83
CA GLY A 314 6.39 8.44 21.20
C GLY A 314 5.37 9.03 20.24
N LYS A 315 5.54 10.31 19.88
CA LYS A 315 4.57 11.03 19.02
C LYS A 315 4.45 10.46 17.62
N ASP A 316 5.53 9.82 17.12
CA ASP A 316 5.61 9.28 15.76
C ASP A 316 5.41 7.74 15.72
N ALA A 317 5.16 7.11 16.88
CA ALA A 317 5.05 5.65 17.01
C ALA A 317 4.01 5.00 16.09
N LYS A 318 2.91 5.68 15.78
CA LYS A 318 1.85 5.20 14.89
C LYS A 318 2.32 4.97 13.44
N ASN A 319 3.42 5.59 13.06
CA ASN A 319 4.01 5.48 11.72
C ASN A 319 4.89 4.25 11.56
N TYR A 320 5.01 3.42 12.60
CA TYR A 320 5.91 2.27 12.65
C TYR A 320 5.20 1.03 13.16
N ARG A 321 5.73 -0.14 12.81
CA ARG A 321 5.31 -1.43 13.35
C ARG A 321 6.52 -2.34 13.55
N ILE A 322 6.49 -3.14 14.60
CA ILE A 322 7.50 -4.15 14.85
C ILE A 322 7.16 -5.38 14.01
N THR A 323 8.07 -5.79 13.12
CA THR A 323 7.89 -6.96 12.25
C THR A 323 8.90 -8.05 12.51
N LYS A 324 9.98 -7.72 13.20
CA LYS A 324 11.04 -8.67 13.51
C LYS A 324 11.58 -8.44 14.92
N GLU A 325 11.73 -9.54 15.66
CA GLU A 325 12.30 -9.54 16.99
C GLU A 325 13.40 -10.60 17.09
N LYS A 326 14.49 -10.29 17.78
CA LYS A 326 15.53 -11.25 18.11
C LYS A 326 16.13 -10.94 19.46
N TYR A 327 15.99 -11.85 20.38
CA TYR A 327 16.57 -11.71 21.71
C TYR A 327 17.51 -12.88 22.02
N SER A 328 18.59 -12.58 22.69
CA SER A 328 19.55 -13.59 23.11
C SER A 328 20.27 -13.16 24.39
N GLY A 329 20.84 -14.12 25.06
CA GLY A 329 21.62 -13.95 26.26
C GLY A 329 22.46 -15.18 26.53
N ALA A 330 22.87 -15.40 27.75
CA ALA A 330 23.62 -16.60 28.15
C ALA A 330 23.32 -17.02 29.60
N ILE A 331 23.61 -18.27 29.91
CA ILE A 331 23.55 -18.80 31.26
C ILE A 331 24.96 -19.17 31.69
N ALA A 332 25.47 -18.49 32.72
CA ALA A 332 26.74 -18.79 33.36
C ALA A 332 26.56 -19.91 34.39
N ARG A 333 27.62 -20.61 34.70
CA ARG A 333 27.60 -21.63 35.75
C ARG A 333 27.26 -21.02 37.12
N ALA A 334 26.53 -21.76 37.93
CA ALA A 334 26.30 -21.40 39.32
C ALA A 334 27.62 -21.46 40.11
N ASN A 335 27.80 -20.52 41.00
CA ASN A 335 28.95 -20.53 41.92
C ASN A 335 28.67 -21.55 43.04
N LEU A 336 29.56 -22.47 43.19
CA LEU A 336 29.55 -23.42 44.30
C LEU A 336 30.67 -23.08 45.27
N THR A 337 30.38 -23.12 46.55
CA THR A 337 31.43 -23.11 47.59
C THR A 337 31.52 -24.47 48.21
N ALA A 338 32.75 -24.94 48.38
CA ALA A 338 33.03 -26.20 49.03
C ALA A 338 33.83 -25.95 50.30
N GLN A 339 33.40 -26.50 51.43
CA GLN A 339 34.08 -26.38 52.69
C GLN A 339 34.32 -27.79 53.23
N VAL A 340 35.51 -28.01 53.76
CA VAL A 340 35.83 -29.23 54.49
C VAL A 340 35.34 -29.02 55.94
N ALA A 341 34.30 -29.72 56.33
CA ALA A 341 33.83 -29.72 57.69
C ALA A 341 34.63 -30.75 58.49
N ASN A 342 35.37 -30.27 59.49
CA ASN A 342 36.09 -31.14 60.44
C ASN A 342 35.11 -31.66 61.53
N TRP A 343 34.91 -32.94 61.56
CA TRP A 343 34.24 -33.54 62.69
C TRP A 343 35.23 -33.75 63.82
N ARG A 344 34.95 -33.18 64.97
CA ARG A 344 35.67 -33.49 66.21
C ARG A 344 34.77 -34.38 67.10
N GLY A 345 34.96 -35.66 67.06
CA GLY A 345 34.37 -36.58 68.08
C GLY A 345 35.28 -36.72 69.25
N LEU A 346 34.74 -36.88 70.45
CA LEU A 346 35.49 -37.33 71.59
C LEU A 346 35.82 -38.80 71.44
N TYR A 347 37.04 -39.16 71.86
CA TYR A 347 37.49 -40.56 71.86
C TYR A 347 36.51 -41.39 72.71
N GLY A 348 35.86 -42.36 72.11
CA GLY A 348 34.84 -43.23 72.78
C GLY A 348 33.40 -42.99 72.37
N ASP A 349 33.14 -41.91 71.62
CA ASP A 349 31.81 -41.73 71.03
C ASP A 349 31.72 -42.64 69.80
N GLY A 350 30.77 -43.55 69.82
CA GLY A 350 30.47 -44.38 68.67
C GLY A 350 30.24 -43.54 67.44
N VAL A 351 30.61 -44.07 66.27
CA VAL A 351 30.37 -43.44 64.95
C VAL A 351 28.85 -43.24 64.81
N GLY A 352 28.36 -42.22 65.48
CA GLY A 352 26.91 -41.96 65.56
C GLY A 352 26.64 -40.56 65.12
N GLU A 353 25.68 -40.48 64.29
CA GLU A 353 24.81 -39.36 63.94
C GLU A 353 25.46 -38.15 63.30
N LYS A 354 25.02 -37.93 62.13
CA LYS A 354 25.31 -36.75 61.24
C LYS A 354 25.06 -35.45 61.99
N PRO A 355 26.00 -34.52 61.98
CA PRO A 355 25.75 -33.20 62.51
C PRO A 355 24.55 -32.57 61.81
N TRP A 356 23.70 -32.03 62.60
CA TRP A 356 22.46 -31.36 62.31
C TRP A 356 22.68 -30.10 61.43
N HIS A 357 22.63 -30.21 60.12
CA HIS A 357 22.48 -29.04 59.27
C HIS A 357 21.75 -29.46 58.00
N ASP A 358 20.79 -28.68 57.58
CA ASP A 358 19.97 -28.79 56.36
C ASP A 358 20.77 -28.75 55.05
N LYS A 359 22.08 -28.89 55.12
CA LYS A 359 22.98 -28.87 53.97
C LYS A 359 23.26 -30.30 53.51
N LYS A 360 23.11 -30.55 52.21
CA LYS A 360 23.48 -31.84 51.64
C LYS A 360 24.97 -32.12 51.87
N ALA A 361 25.28 -33.00 52.81
CA ALA A 361 26.62 -33.45 53.08
C ALA A 361 27.01 -34.62 52.14
N TYR A 362 28.09 -34.49 51.46
CA TYR A 362 28.69 -35.54 50.64
C TYR A 362 29.81 -36.19 51.42
N GLY A 363 29.47 -37.31 52.07
CA GLY A 363 30.38 -38.04 52.96
C GLY A 363 31.34 -38.93 52.21
N TYR A 364 32.57 -39.00 52.72
CA TYR A 364 33.61 -39.91 52.31
C TYR A 364 33.99 -40.82 53.47
N GLY A 365 33.79 -42.11 53.28
CA GLY A 365 34.28 -43.11 54.21
C GLY A 365 33.23 -44.16 54.60
N THR A 366 33.71 -45.39 54.81
CA THR A 366 32.94 -46.46 55.53
C THR A 366 32.92 -46.15 57.01
N ALA A 367 31.94 -46.58 57.69
CA ALA A 367 31.60 -46.29 59.09
C ALA A 367 32.69 -46.48 60.17
N ALA A 368 33.94 -46.65 59.81
CA ALA A 368 35.06 -46.90 60.70
C ALA A 368 36.21 -45.91 60.63
N SER A 369 36.10 -44.83 59.90
CA SER A 369 37.18 -43.86 59.81
C SER A 369 36.68 -42.42 60.06
N ALA A 370 37.42 -41.66 60.85
CA ALA A 370 37.17 -40.23 61.06
C ALA A 370 37.00 -39.56 59.71
N GLY A 371 35.77 -39.24 59.33
CA GLY A 371 35.42 -38.76 58.00
C GLY A 371 35.58 -37.26 57.92
N CYS A 372 36.28 -36.79 56.92
CA CYS A 372 36.12 -35.40 56.45
C CYS A 372 34.87 -35.33 55.60
N TRP A 373 34.06 -34.38 55.91
CA TRP A 373 32.83 -34.09 55.16
C TRP A 373 33.09 -32.88 54.25
N LEU A 374 32.67 -32.99 53.02
CA LEU A 374 32.63 -31.84 52.10
C LEU A 374 31.22 -31.26 52.10
N GLU A 375 31.08 -30.08 52.67
CA GLU A 375 29.85 -29.29 52.55
C GLU A 375 29.91 -28.46 51.29
N ILE A 376 28.89 -28.61 50.44
CA ILE A 376 28.77 -27.82 49.19
C ILE A 376 27.56 -26.96 49.33
N ASP A 377 27.76 -25.64 49.20
CA ASP A 377 26.73 -24.63 49.19
C ASP A 377 26.57 -24.06 47.77
N GLY A 378 25.36 -23.65 47.38
CA GLY A 378 25.03 -23.11 46.08
C GLY A 378 24.53 -24.14 45.06
N LEU A 379 24.36 -25.44 45.46
CA LEU A 379 23.77 -26.42 44.53
C LEU A 379 22.28 -26.14 44.31
N VAL A 380 21.86 -26.03 43.05
CA VAL A 380 20.47 -25.78 42.67
C VAL A 380 19.61 -26.98 43.06
N GLN A 381 18.44 -26.72 43.59
CA GLN A 381 17.51 -27.75 44.03
C GLN A 381 17.12 -28.70 42.86
N GLY A 382 17.32 -29.99 43.06
CA GLY A 382 17.04 -31.03 42.08
C GLY A 382 18.27 -31.46 41.29
N ASP A 383 19.38 -30.72 41.34
CA ASP A 383 20.63 -31.13 40.72
C ASP A 383 21.39 -32.13 41.62
N THR A 384 22.19 -32.94 40.97
CA THR A 384 23.08 -33.91 41.64
C THR A 384 24.51 -33.60 41.27
N LEU A 385 25.41 -33.66 42.27
CA LEU A 385 26.84 -33.52 42.08
C LEU A 385 27.55 -34.83 42.40
N THR A 386 28.39 -35.29 41.51
CA THR A 386 29.24 -36.46 41.75
C THR A 386 30.69 -35.98 41.90
N LEU A 387 31.31 -36.31 43.03
CA LEU A 387 32.72 -36.01 43.24
C LEU A 387 33.59 -37.02 42.47
N ASP A 388 34.52 -36.48 41.66
CA ASP A 388 35.50 -37.31 41.00
C ASP A 388 36.46 -37.95 42.05
N GLN A 389 36.42 -39.23 42.08
CA GLN A 389 37.22 -40.01 43.03
C GLN A 389 38.64 -40.28 42.54
N SER A 390 39.01 -39.85 41.37
CA SER A 390 40.34 -40.11 40.80
C SER A 390 41.47 -39.47 41.60
N TYR A 391 41.19 -38.40 42.33
CA TYR A 391 42.15 -37.68 43.19
C TYR A 391 42.32 -38.34 44.59
N LYS A 392 41.74 -39.46 44.86
CA LYS A 392 41.78 -40.15 46.18
C LYS A 392 43.16 -40.53 46.67
N LYS A 393 44.15 -40.62 45.79
CA LYS A 393 45.43 -41.29 46.13
C LYS A 393 46.54 -40.34 46.54
N SER A 394 46.46 -39.05 46.37
CA SER A 394 47.65 -38.20 46.55
C SER A 394 47.71 -37.32 47.80
N TYR A 395 46.59 -37.06 48.48
CA TYR A 395 46.58 -36.07 49.56
C TYR A 395 46.50 -36.63 51.02
N PHE A 396 46.35 -37.93 51.22
CA PHE A 396 46.28 -38.52 52.58
C PHE A 396 47.44 -39.44 52.93
N LYS A 397 48.63 -39.18 52.37
CA LYS A 397 49.80 -39.98 52.71
C LYS A 397 50.78 -39.28 53.64
N THR A 398 50.38 -38.40 54.48
CA THR A 398 51.27 -37.96 55.57
C THR A 398 50.48 -37.26 56.67
N LEU A 399 49.95 -37.99 57.57
CA LEU A 399 49.79 -37.59 58.98
C LEU A 399 49.89 -38.89 59.80
N VAL A 400 51.09 -39.22 60.15
CA VAL A 400 51.39 -40.05 61.27
C VAL A 400 51.73 -39.19 62.45
#